data_31429e6c551e9d4ddf3a83b95a0b374a
#
_entry.id   31429e6c551e9d4ddf3a83b95a0b374a
#
_cell.length_a   1.000
_cell.length_b   1.000
_cell.length_c   1.000
_cell.angle_alpha   90.00
_cell.angle_beta   90.00
_cell.angle_gamma   90.00
#
_symmetry.space_group_name_H-M   'P 1'
#
loop_
_entity.id
_entity.type
_entity.pdbx_description
1 polymer ?
#
loop_
_entity_poly.entity_id
_entity_poly.type
_entity_poly.pdbx_seq_one_letter_code
_entity_poly.pdbx_strand_id
1 'polypeptide(L)'
;MTTKHEVLRYTAFSGDPEGGNPAGVVLDASGLGDADMLSVAADLGYSESAFLSAPPEGLGGEAGRAFTVRYFSPKAEVPFCGHATVATAIALGERIGTGDLVFATRAGTVPVTVSGESGALRATLTTVEPHTEDIADTDLAEALAALDWPAPDLDPALPPRIAFAGARHLVLAAATRKRLADLAYDFERLEAVMRRLDLTTVQLVWRESANVFHVRDPFPVGGVVEDPATGAAAGAFGAYAREIGLVPEAAVLTLHQGEDMGRPAVLTVELREGDTRVRVSGTGTRLGPQQAGS
;
A
#
# COMPACT_ATOMS: atom_id res chain seq x y z
N MET A 1 20.69 12.94 -27.64
CA MET A 1 20.87 11.52 -27.21
C MET A 1 19.97 11.34 -26.01
N THR A 2 18.83 10.70 -26.17
CA THR A 2 17.91 10.40 -25.07
C THR A 2 18.58 9.32 -24.24
N THR A 3 19.08 9.66 -23.08
CA THR A 3 19.59 8.70 -22.10
C THR A 3 18.41 7.81 -21.74
N LYS A 4 18.43 6.56 -22.19
CA LYS A 4 17.37 5.60 -21.88
C LYS A 4 17.54 5.22 -20.41
N HIS A 5 16.73 5.80 -19.51
CA HIS A 5 16.74 5.47 -18.10
C HIS A 5 16.39 3.99 -17.93
N GLU A 6 17.10 3.32 -17.03
CA GLU A 6 16.79 1.92 -16.69
C GLU A 6 15.49 1.91 -15.88
N VAL A 7 14.48 1.24 -16.41
CA VAL A 7 13.20 1.01 -15.73
C VAL A 7 13.20 -0.41 -15.21
N LEU A 8 13.28 -0.55 -13.90
CA LEU A 8 13.15 -1.81 -13.19
C LEU A 8 11.67 -2.07 -12.91
N ARG A 9 11.32 -3.32 -12.73
CA ARG A 9 9.96 -3.74 -12.38
C ARG A 9 10.03 -4.73 -11.22
N TYR A 10 9.28 -4.45 -10.17
CA TYR A 10 9.18 -5.29 -8.98
C TYR A 10 7.72 -5.48 -8.61
N THR A 11 7.41 -6.63 -8.05
CA THR A 11 6.18 -6.80 -7.28
C THR A 11 6.50 -6.62 -5.81
N ALA A 12 5.66 -5.90 -5.08
CA ALA A 12 5.78 -5.71 -3.64
C ALA A 12 4.83 -6.65 -2.89
N PHE A 13 5.21 -7.03 -1.68
CA PHE A 13 4.45 -7.89 -0.77
C PHE A 13 4.28 -9.34 -1.26
N SER A 14 5.12 -9.78 -2.18
CA SER A 14 5.15 -11.17 -2.64
C SER A 14 6.56 -11.63 -2.99
N GLY A 15 6.87 -12.88 -2.69
CA GLY A 15 8.04 -13.60 -3.20
C GLY A 15 7.81 -14.24 -4.57
N ASP A 16 6.56 -14.25 -5.04
CA ASP A 16 6.15 -14.77 -6.34
C ASP A 16 5.94 -13.59 -7.31
N PRO A 17 6.57 -13.62 -8.51
CA PRO A 17 6.37 -12.58 -9.52
C PRO A 17 4.92 -12.44 -10.01
N GLU A 18 4.11 -13.49 -9.92
CA GLU A 18 2.69 -13.45 -10.27
C GLU A 18 1.80 -12.92 -9.14
N GLY A 19 2.33 -12.81 -7.92
CA GLY A 19 1.64 -12.25 -6.76
C GLY A 19 1.93 -10.77 -6.53
N GLY A 20 1.40 -10.25 -5.44
CA GLY A 20 1.69 -8.90 -4.93
C GLY A 20 1.22 -7.76 -5.83
N ASN A 21 1.74 -6.57 -5.54
CA ASN A 21 1.41 -5.34 -6.25
C ASN A 21 2.61 -4.87 -7.09
N PRO A 22 2.52 -4.86 -8.44
CA PRO A 22 3.62 -4.48 -9.29
C PRO A 22 3.84 -2.96 -9.30
N ALA A 23 5.12 -2.56 -9.35
CA ALA A 23 5.53 -1.18 -9.49
C ALA A 23 6.73 -1.04 -10.43
N GLY A 24 6.78 0.05 -11.18
CA GLY A 24 7.96 0.51 -11.87
C GLY A 24 8.91 1.21 -10.91
N VAL A 25 10.22 1.02 -11.10
CA VAL A 25 11.25 1.67 -10.28
C VAL A 25 12.35 2.23 -11.18
N VAL A 26 12.53 3.54 -11.16
CA VAL A 26 13.62 4.25 -11.84
C VAL A 26 14.57 4.79 -10.78
N LEU A 27 15.70 4.10 -10.58
CA LEU A 27 16.66 4.42 -9.51
C LEU A 27 17.49 5.68 -9.76
N ASP A 28 17.53 6.15 -11.01
CA ASP A 28 18.11 7.43 -11.37
C ASP A 28 17.18 8.12 -12.38
N ALA A 29 16.36 9.02 -11.87
CA ALA A 29 15.44 9.85 -12.65
C ALA A 29 15.99 11.26 -12.84
N SER A 30 17.30 11.48 -12.62
CA SER A 30 17.94 12.78 -12.87
C SER A 30 17.79 13.17 -14.34
N GLY A 31 17.22 14.34 -14.58
CA GLY A 31 16.97 14.83 -15.93
C GLY A 31 15.63 14.43 -16.54
N LEU A 32 14.80 13.63 -15.85
CA LEU A 32 13.40 13.40 -16.24
C LEU A 32 12.51 14.55 -15.74
N GLY A 33 11.73 15.12 -16.63
CA GLY A 33 10.65 16.04 -16.27
C GLY A 33 9.36 15.29 -15.90
N ASP A 34 8.37 16.04 -15.40
CA ASP A 34 7.06 15.49 -15.01
C ASP A 34 6.39 14.74 -16.17
N ALA A 35 6.46 15.27 -17.37
CA ALA A 35 5.89 14.64 -18.56
C ALA A 35 6.58 13.31 -18.92
N ASP A 36 7.90 13.22 -18.71
CA ASP A 36 8.66 11.99 -18.97
C ASP A 36 8.31 10.92 -17.95
N MET A 37 8.25 11.28 -16.65
CA MET A 37 7.86 10.35 -15.56
C MET A 37 6.44 9.84 -15.75
N LEU A 38 5.50 10.73 -16.14
CA LEU A 38 4.12 10.36 -16.42
C LEU A 38 4.04 9.41 -17.63
N SER A 39 4.81 9.67 -18.69
CA SER A 39 4.87 8.81 -19.86
C SER A 39 5.39 7.41 -19.51
N VAL A 40 6.47 7.31 -18.74
CA VAL A 40 7.02 6.03 -18.28
C VAL A 40 5.99 5.27 -17.43
N ALA A 41 5.31 5.94 -16.50
CA ALA A 41 4.27 5.32 -15.69
C ALA A 41 3.09 4.82 -16.54
N ALA A 42 2.67 5.59 -17.55
CA ALA A 42 1.60 5.22 -18.48
C ALA A 42 2.00 4.02 -19.35
N ASP A 43 3.25 3.98 -19.85
CA ASP A 43 3.76 2.87 -20.66
C ASP A 43 3.85 1.56 -19.88
N LEU A 44 4.14 1.63 -18.58
CA LEU A 44 4.17 0.46 -17.69
C LEU A 44 2.77 -0.05 -17.35
N GLY A 45 1.79 0.86 -17.23
CA GLY A 45 0.40 0.53 -16.93
C GLY A 45 0.16 -0.04 -15.52
N TYR A 46 1.14 0.09 -14.61
CA TYR A 46 0.97 -0.25 -13.19
C TYR A 46 0.22 0.87 -12.46
N SER A 47 -0.34 0.56 -11.31
CA SER A 47 -1.04 1.57 -10.51
C SER A 47 -0.13 2.76 -10.20
N GLU A 48 1.11 2.50 -9.79
CA GLU A 48 2.15 3.52 -9.59
C GLU A 48 3.55 3.02 -9.97
N SER A 49 4.42 4.02 -10.24
CA SER A 49 5.85 3.86 -10.46
C SER A 49 6.62 4.89 -9.63
N ALA A 50 7.78 4.50 -9.12
CA ALA A 50 8.65 5.33 -8.30
C ALA A 50 9.86 5.83 -9.10
N PHE A 51 10.19 7.12 -8.92
CA PHE A 51 11.27 7.81 -9.58
C PHE A 51 12.20 8.43 -8.55
N LEU A 52 13.45 8.02 -8.52
CA LEU A 52 14.45 8.46 -7.56
C LEU A 52 15.36 9.53 -8.13
N SER A 53 15.70 10.49 -7.29
CA SER A 53 16.72 11.49 -7.56
C SER A 53 17.53 11.80 -6.29
N ALA A 54 18.53 12.67 -6.42
CA ALA A 54 19.34 13.11 -5.29
C ALA A 54 18.46 13.65 -4.15
N PRO A 55 18.86 13.41 -2.88
CA PRO A 55 18.13 13.92 -1.75
C PRO A 55 18.22 15.45 -1.67
N PRO A 56 17.22 16.15 -1.08
CA PRO A 56 17.33 17.57 -0.80
C PRO A 56 18.39 17.82 0.29
N GLU A 57 18.94 19.05 0.29
CA GLU A 57 19.87 19.47 1.34
C GLU A 57 19.25 19.32 2.74
N GLY A 58 20.01 18.79 3.69
CA GLY A 58 19.57 18.62 5.08
C GLY A 58 18.70 17.39 5.34
N LEU A 59 18.37 16.57 4.34
CA LEU A 59 17.74 15.29 4.59
C LEU A 59 18.70 14.39 5.38
N GLY A 60 18.29 13.94 6.57
CA GLY A 60 19.05 13.01 7.38
C GLY A 60 19.22 11.65 6.68
N GLY A 61 20.14 10.83 7.23
CA GLY A 61 20.42 9.49 6.72
C GLY A 61 21.89 9.27 6.43
N GLU A 62 22.28 8.03 6.19
CA GLU A 62 23.62 7.65 5.80
C GLU A 62 23.88 8.07 4.34
N ALA A 63 25.13 8.43 4.04
CA ALA A 63 25.53 8.83 2.68
C ALA A 63 25.24 7.73 1.66
N GLY A 64 24.55 8.10 0.57
CA GLY A 64 24.12 7.15 -0.47
C GLY A 64 22.89 6.31 -0.10
N ARG A 65 22.24 6.61 1.04
CA ARG A 65 21.01 5.92 1.50
C ARG A 65 19.83 6.85 1.70
N ALA A 66 19.94 8.09 1.27
CA ALA A 66 18.87 9.09 1.27
C ALA A 66 18.54 9.49 -0.17
N PHE A 67 17.26 9.60 -0.50
CA PHE A 67 16.78 9.87 -1.86
C PHE A 67 15.53 10.75 -1.84
N THR A 68 15.35 11.56 -2.87
CA THR A 68 14.01 12.08 -3.22
C THR A 68 13.28 11.00 -4.01
N VAL A 69 12.02 10.72 -3.65
CA VAL A 69 11.19 9.75 -4.35
C VAL A 69 9.87 10.42 -4.76
N ARG A 70 9.56 10.34 -6.04
CA ARG A 70 8.29 10.79 -6.62
C ARG A 70 7.53 9.58 -7.16
N TYR A 71 6.22 9.60 -7.01
CA TYR A 71 5.35 8.51 -7.45
C TYR A 71 4.38 8.99 -8.50
N PHE A 72 4.26 8.24 -9.59
CA PHE A 72 3.35 8.55 -10.68
C PHE A 72 2.45 7.36 -10.98
N SER A 73 1.15 7.60 -11.00
CA SER A 73 0.18 6.75 -11.68
C SER A 73 0.23 7.03 -13.19
N PRO A 74 -0.44 6.24 -14.04
CA PRO A 74 -0.60 6.55 -15.47
C PRO A 74 -1.26 7.91 -15.77
N LYS A 75 -1.92 8.53 -14.79
CA LYS A 75 -2.72 9.74 -14.96
C LYS A 75 -2.16 10.97 -14.25
N ALA A 76 -1.44 10.79 -13.15
CA ALA A 76 -0.99 11.91 -12.31
C ALA A 76 0.11 11.49 -11.34
N GLU A 77 0.84 12.49 -10.83
CA GLU A 77 1.70 12.31 -9.67
C GLU A 77 0.86 12.16 -8.41
N VAL A 78 1.23 11.20 -7.54
CA VAL A 78 0.62 10.97 -6.23
C VAL A 78 1.62 11.30 -5.12
N PRO A 79 1.16 11.78 -3.95
CA PRO A 79 2.05 12.24 -2.89
C PRO A 79 2.86 11.12 -2.24
N PHE A 80 2.30 9.89 -2.20
CA PHE A 80 2.92 8.72 -1.59
C PHE A 80 2.30 7.42 -2.14
N CYS A 81 3.11 6.35 -2.19
CA CYS A 81 2.64 5.02 -2.55
C CYS A 81 3.42 3.95 -1.78
N GLY A 82 2.73 3.17 -0.93
CA GLY A 82 3.35 2.19 -0.03
C GLY A 82 4.01 1.03 -0.78
N HIS A 83 3.32 0.38 -1.72
CA HIS A 83 3.87 -0.76 -2.45
C HIS A 83 5.04 -0.35 -3.37
N ALA A 84 4.95 0.81 -4.04
CA ALA A 84 6.06 1.32 -4.85
C ALA A 84 7.28 1.69 -3.97
N THR A 85 7.06 2.14 -2.72
CA THR A 85 8.12 2.35 -1.72
C THR A 85 8.80 1.03 -1.35
N VAL A 86 8.03 -0.04 -1.07
CA VAL A 86 8.58 -1.38 -0.80
C VAL A 86 9.36 -1.89 -2.01
N ALA A 87 8.80 -1.84 -3.21
CA ALA A 87 9.47 -2.23 -4.45
C ALA A 87 10.80 -1.49 -4.65
N THR A 88 10.79 -0.17 -4.43
CA THR A 88 11.99 0.68 -4.50
C THR A 88 13.04 0.30 -3.47
N ALA A 89 12.63 0.08 -2.23
CA ALA A 89 13.55 -0.29 -1.15
C ALA A 89 14.19 -1.66 -1.40
N ILE A 90 13.44 -2.64 -1.91
CA ILE A 90 13.98 -3.94 -2.33
C ILE A 90 14.98 -3.77 -3.48
N ALA A 91 14.65 -2.98 -4.52
CA ALA A 91 15.54 -2.71 -5.64
C ALA A 91 16.86 -2.04 -5.20
N LEU A 92 16.79 -1.10 -4.25
CA LEU A 92 17.98 -0.51 -3.63
C LEU A 92 18.74 -1.53 -2.79
N GLY A 93 18.04 -2.33 -1.97
CA GLY A 93 18.66 -3.37 -1.15
C GLY A 93 19.48 -4.38 -1.95
N GLU A 94 19.02 -4.74 -3.15
CA GLU A 94 19.78 -5.60 -4.07
C GLU A 94 21.06 -4.93 -4.60
N ARG A 95 21.11 -3.58 -4.69
CA ARG A 95 22.24 -2.83 -5.23
C ARG A 95 23.24 -2.37 -4.19
N ILE A 96 22.74 -1.87 -3.05
CA ILE A 96 23.57 -1.22 -2.02
C ILE A 96 23.53 -1.95 -0.67
N GLY A 97 22.88 -3.12 -0.59
CA GLY A 97 22.78 -3.94 0.61
C GLY A 97 21.67 -3.49 1.57
N THR A 98 21.47 -4.29 2.62
CA THR A 98 20.52 -4.04 3.70
C THR A 98 20.87 -2.81 4.52
N GLY A 99 19.94 -2.32 5.33
CA GLY A 99 20.09 -1.17 6.23
C GLY A 99 19.00 -0.14 6.04
N ASP A 100 19.15 0.99 6.71
CA ASP A 100 18.16 2.05 6.71
C ASP A 100 18.27 2.94 5.46
N LEU A 101 17.13 3.34 4.96
CA LEU A 101 16.93 4.25 3.84
C LEU A 101 16.07 5.42 4.31
N VAL A 102 16.25 6.60 3.73
CA VAL A 102 15.41 7.77 4.00
C VAL A 102 14.91 8.33 2.68
N PHE A 103 13.59 8.36 2.51
CA PHE A 103 12.93 8.88 1.32
C PHE A 103 12.25 10.22 1.60
N ALA A 104 12.67 11.27 0.92
CA ALA A 104 11.92 12.53 0.86
C ALA A 104 10.84 12.39 -0.20
N THR A 105 9.58 12.45 0.21
CA THR A 105 8.40 12.35 -0.65
C THR A 105 7.54 13.61 -0.54
N ARG A 106 6.55 13.77 -1.41
CA ARG A 106 5.57 14.87 -1.28
C ARG A 106 4.73 14.78 -0.01
N ALA A 107 4.54 13.60 0.53
CA ALA A 107 3.82 13.39 1.80
C ALA A 107 4.71 13.59 3.04
N GLY A 108 6.01 13.83 2.85
CA GLY A 108 6.99 14.01 3.92
C GLY A 108 8.12 13.00 3.88
N THR A 109 8.89 12.92 4.96
CA THR A 109 10.03 12.01 5.09
C THR A 109 9.56 10.63 5.53
N VAL A 110 9.94 9.61 4.77
CA VAL A 110 9.57 8.21 5.00
C VAL A 110 10.85 7.40 5.30
N PRO A 111 11.03 6.97 6.56
CA PRO A 111 12.09 6.02 6.90
C PRO A 111 11.68 4.62 6.45
N VAL A 112 12.62 3.91 5.83
CA VAL A 112 12.43 2.52 5.37
C VAL A 112 13.64 1.69 5.79
N THR A 113 13.42 0.52 6.35
CA THR A 113 14.50 -0.42 6.68
C THR A 113 14.46 -1.61 5.74
N VAL A 114 15.58 -1.93 5.11
CA VAL A 114 15.75 -3.16 4.34
C VAL A 114 16.53 -4.17 5.17
N SER A 115 15.98 -5.37 5.30
CA SER A 115 16.56 -6.48 6.06
C SER A 115 16.50 -7.79 5.25
N GLY A 116 17.15 -8.84 5.77
CA GLY A 116 17.18 -10.16 5.14
C GLY A 116 18.45 -10.43 4.35
N GLU A 117 18.45 -11.51 3.59
CA GLU A 117 19.57 -11.94 2.75
C GLU A 117 19.23 -11.77 1.26
N SER A 118 20.24 -11.79 0.41
CA SER A 118 20.05 -11.69 -1.05
C SER A 118 19.09 -12.78 -1.54
N GLY A 119 18.07 -12.36 -2.31
CA GLY A 119 16.97 -13.22 -2.78
C GLY A 119 15.78 -13.38 -1.82
N ALA A 120 15.90 -12.85 -0.58
CA ALA A 120 14.83 -12.84 0.42
C ALA A 120 14.78 -11.52 1.20
N LEU A 121 14.96 -10.40 0.51
CA LEU A 121 14.91 -9.07 1.11
C LEU A 121 13.48 -8.72 1.54
N ARG A 122 13.41 -8.00 2.66
CA ARG A 122 12.18 -7.44 3.23
C ARG A 122 12.36 -5.95 3.44
N ALA A 123 11.41 -5.15 3.01
CA ALA A 123 11.35 -3.74 3.32
C ALA A 123 10.29 -3.48 4.39
N THR A 124 10.61 -2.61 5.34
CA THR A 124 9.72 -2.19 6.42
C THR A 124 9.57 -0.68 6.38
N LEU A 125 8.35 -0.20 6.22
CA LEU A 125 8.04 1.23 6.38
C LEU A 125 7.41 1.47 7.76
N THR A 126 7.66 2.66 8.31
CA THR A 126 6.99 3.14 9.51
C THR A 126 5.99 4.22 9.09
N THR A 127 4.73 4.08 9.52
CA THR A 127 3.68 5.04 9.21
C THR A 127 3.93 6.40 9.91
N VAL A 128 3.23 7.42 9.46
CA VAL A 128 3.01 8.63 10.27
C VAL A 128 2.14 8.29 11.49
N GLU A 129 1.96 9.22 12.41
CA GLU A 129 1.08 9.07 13.57
C GLU A 129 -0.34 8.70 13.12
N PRO A 130 -0.85 7.51 13.49
CA PRO A 130 -2.16 7.05 13.05
C PRO A 130 -3.27 7.59 13.96
N HIS A 131 -4.50 7.60 13.44
CA HIS A 131 -5.71 7.83 14.23
C HIS A 131 -6.92 7.17 13.58
N THR A 132 -8.01 7.03 14.32
CA THR A 132 -9.28 6.59 13.76
C THR A 132 -10.39 7.60 14.01
N GLU A 133 -11.43 7.55 13.21
CA GLU A 133 -12.60 8.41 13.28
C GLU A 133 -13.88 7.57 13.14
N ASP A 134 -14.94 8.00 13.80
CA ASP A 134 -16.28 7.45 13.57
C ASP A 134 -16.74 7.80 12.16
N ILE A 135 -17.42 6.87 11.50
CA ILE A 135 -18.16 7.17 10.28
C ILE A 135 -19.62 7.53 10.63
N ALA A 136 -20.18 8.54 9.97
CA ALA A 136 -21.59 8.89 10.16
C ALA A 136 -22.50 7.76 9.62
N ASP A 137 -23.61 7.49 10.31
CA ASP A 137 -24.55 6.42 9.93
C ASP A 137 -25.05 6.51 8.49
N THR A 138 -25.26 7.74 8.01
CA THR A 138 -25.68 7.99 6.62
C THR A 138 -24.60 7.63 5.61
N ASP A 139 -23.34 7.90 5.91
CA ASP A 139 -22.20 7.60 5.05
C ASP A 139 -21.88 6.11 5.06
N LEU A 140 -22.00 5.46 6.21
CA LEU A 140 -21.89 4.00 6.34
C LEU A 140 -22.98 3.30 5.53
N ALA A 141 -24.24 3.73 5.66
CA ALA A 141 -25.36 3.15 4.90
C ALA A 141 -25.15 3.29 3.39
N GLU A 142 -24.61 4.42 2.94
CA GLU A 142 -24.32 4.66 1.52
C GLU A 142 -23.15 3.77 1.02
N ALA A 143 -22.08 3.62 1.82
CA ALA A 143 -20.96 2.75 1.49
C ALA A 143 -21.39 1.28 1.41
N LEU A 144 -22.19 0.82 2.38
CA LEU A 144 -22.74 -0.55 2.40
C LEU A 144 -23.67 -0.79 1.21
N ALA A 145 -24.50 0.18 0.86
CA ALA A 145 -25.37 0.07 -0.30
C ALA A 145 -24.59 0.04 -1.64
N ALA A 146 -23.47 0.79 -1.74
CA ALA A 146 -22.60 0.73 -2.90
C ALA A 146 -21.87 -0.63 -3.01
N LEU A 147 -21.54 -1.26 -1.88
CA LEU A 147 -20.89 -2.57 -1.80
C LEU A 147 -21.87 -3.76 -1.97
N ASP A 148 -23.18 -3.51 -1.94
CA ASP A 148 -24.22 -4.54 -1.80
C ASP A 148 -23.98 -5.44 -0.56
N TRP A 149 -23.59 -4.81 0.54
CA TRP A 149 -23.33 -5.47 1.83
C TRP A 149 -24.43 -5.07 2.84
N PRO A 150 -25.38 -5.95 3.16
CA PRO A 150 -26.35 -5.68 4.22
C PRO A 150 -25.66 -5.66 5.59
N ALA A 151 -26.12 -4.81 6.50
CA ALA A 151 -25.52 -4.67 7.84
C ALA A 151 -25.33 -5.99 8.62
N PRO A 152 -26.20 -7.02 8.51
CA PRO A 152 -25.96 -8.32 9.14
C PRO A 152 -24.76 -9.11 8.59
N ASP A 153 -24.21 -8.73 7.44
CA ASP A 153 -23.01 -9.36 6.88
C ASP A 153 -21.71 -8.81 7.50
N LEU A 154 -21.81 -7.77 8.34
CA LEU A 154 -20.67 -7.22 9.08
C LEU A 154 -20.40 -8.02 10.33
N ASP A 155 -19.11 -8.12 10.70
CA ASP A 155 -18.67 -8.67 11.99
C ASP A 155 -18.84 -7.60 13.09
N PRO A 156 -19.73 -7.82 14.08
CA PRO A 156 -19.97 -6.84 15.14
C PRO A 156 -18.78 -6.63 16.09
N ALA A 157 -17.78 -7.52 16.07
CA ALA A 157 -16.57 -7.38 16.87
C ALA A 157 -15.58 -6.35 16.30
N LEU A 158 -15.74 -5.98 15.01
CA LEU A 158 -14.91 -5.00 14.31
C LEU A 158 -15.79 -3.86 13.79
N PRO A 159 -16.11 -2.85 14.62
CA PRO A 159 -17.01 -1.78 14.22
C PRO A 159 -16.44 -0.94 13.06
N PRO A 160 -17.29 -0.49 12.12
CA PRO A 160 -16.87 0.39 11.03
C PRO A 160 -16.19 1.66 11.54
N ARG A 161 -15.02 1.99 10.98
CA ARG A 161 -14.23 3.18 11.29
C ARG A 161 -13.53 3.71 10.05
N ILE A 162 -13.26 5.00 10.02
CA ILE A 162 -12.28 5.56 9.10
C ILE A 162 -10.95 5.57 9.83
N ALA A 163 -9.97 4.83 9.31
CA ALA A 163 -8.62 4.72 9.87
C ALA A 163 -7.61 5.45 8.99
N PHE A 164 -6.65 6.12 9.62
CA PHE A 164 -5.59 6.90 8.97
C PHE A 164 -4.21 6.45 9.45
N ALA A 165 -3.30 6.26 8.50
CA ALA A 165 -1.87 6.06 8.77
C ALA A 165 -1.01 6.62 7.60
N GLY A 166 -1.36 7.83 7.15
CA GLY A 166 -0.81 8.50 5.96
C GLY A 166 -1.80 8.64 4.82
N ALA A 167 -2.83 7.80 4.83
CA ALA A 167 -3.99 7.87 3.94
C ALA A 167 -5.23 7.41 4.73
N ARG A 168 -6.42 7.80 4.27
CA ARG A 168 -7.70 7.48 4.93
C ARG A 168 -8.32 6.25 4.29
N HIS A 169 -8.72 5.30 5.12
CA HIS A 169 -9.33 4.03 4.69
C HIS A 169 -10.58 3.75 5.52
N LEU A 170 -11.68 3.39 4.87
CA LEU A 170 -12.87 2.91 5.57
C LEU A 170 -12.69 1.42 5.85
N VAL A 171 -12.60 1.04 7.12
CA VAL A 171 -12.51 -0.36 7.57
C VAL A 171 -13.91 -0.92 7.74
N LEU A 172 -14.22 -2.00 7.02
CA LEU A 172 -15.46 -2.76 7.12
C LEU A 172 -15.13 -4.24 7.25
N ALA A 173 -15.59 -4.89 8.31
CA ALA A 173 -15.30 -6.30 8.54
C ALA A 173 -16.47 -7.19 8.11
N ALA A 174 -16.18 -8.18 7.26
CA ALA A 174 -17.12 -9.22 6.87
C ALA A 174 -17.25 -10.29 7.96
N ALA A 175 -18.46 -10.71 8.27
CA ALA A 175 -18.72 -11.79 9.23
C ALA A 175 -18.20 -13.16 8.74
N THR A 176 -17.97 -13.33 7.44
CA THR A 176 -17.51 -14.60 6.86
C THR A 176 -16.49 -14.40 5.75
N ARG A 177 -15.58 -15.37 5.58
CA ARG A 177 -14.63 -15.38 4.45
C ARG A 177 -15.35 -15.39 3.09
N LYS A 178 -16.51 -16.06 3.03
CA LYS A 178 -17.33 -16.08 1.80
C LYS A 178 -17.82 -14.67 1.43
N ARG A 179 -18.28 -13.88 2.43
CA ARG A 179 -18.71 -12.51 2.18
C ARG A 179 -17.57 -11.64 1.67
N LEU A 180 -16.37 -11.79 2.24
CA LEU A 180 -15.19 -11.08 1.76
C LEU A 180 -14.86 -11.47 0.31
N ALA A 181 -14.90 -12.76 -0.02
CA ALA A 181 -14.58 -13.26 -1.37
C ALA A 181 -15.57 -12.77 -2.43
N ASP A 182 -16.83 -12.59 -2.05
CA ASP A 182 -17.92 -12.16 -2.95
C ASP A 182 -17.93 -10.62 -3.02
N LEU A 183 -17.05 -10.06 -3.84
CA LEU A 183 -16.94 -8.62 -4.07
C LEU A 183 -17.45 -8.26 -5.46
N ALA A 184 -18.65 -7.76 -5.48
CA ALA A 184 -19.25 -7.07 -6.65
C ALA A 184 -19.87 -5.78 -6.11
N TYR A 185 -19.43 -4.63 -6.62
CA TYR A 185 -19.90 -3.34 -6.11
C TYR A 185 -20.19 -2.35 -7.23
N ASP A 186 -21.04 -1.37 -6.94
CA ASP A 186 -21.30 -0.24 -7.81
C ASP A 186 -20.10 0.72 -7.78
N PHE A 187 -19.29 0.66 -8.84
CA PHE A 187 -18.03 1.40 -8.95
C PHE A 187 -18.21 2.91 -8.82
N GLU A 188 -19.16 3.48 -9.57
CA GLU A 188 -19.37 4.93 -9.59
C GLU A 188 -19.95 5.44 -8.25
N ARG A 189 -20.85 4.66 -7.68
CA ARG A 189 -21.45 4.97 -6.38
C ARG A 189 -20.43 4.92 -5.25
N LEU A 190 -19.58 3.89 -5.22
CA LEU A 190 -18.52 3.78 -4.21
C LEU A 190 -17.47 4.88 -4.40
N GLU A 191 -17.08 5.19 -5.65
CA GLU A 191 -16.18 6.31 -5.95
C GLU A 191 -16.73 7.64 -5.41
N ALA A 192 -18.01 7.91 -5.59
CA ALA A 192 -18.66 9.13 -5.10
C ALA A 192 -18.60 9.24 -3.56
N VAL A 193 -18.87 8.14 -2.84
CA VAL A 193 -18.73 8.07 -1.39
C VAL A 193 -17.28 8.33 -0.96
N MET A 194 -16.32 7.65 -1.60
CA MET A 194 -14.91 7.75 -1.27
C MET A 194 -14.38 9.17 -1.50
N ARG A 195 -14.73 9.81 -2.62
CA ARG A 195 -14.35 11.21 -2.89
C ARG A 195 -14.90 12.17 -1.85
N ARG A 196 -16.16 12.00 -1.45
CA ARG A 196 -16.82 12.87 -0.45
C ARG A 196 -16.18 12.73 0.94
N LEU A 197 -15.72 11.53 1.30
CA LEU A 197 -15.10 11.23 2.59
C LEU A 197 -13.57 11.32 2.57
N ASP A 198 -12.98 11.70 1.43
CA ASP A 198 -11.53 11.74 1.22
C ASP A 198 -10.85 10.39 1.53
N LEU A 199 -11.46 9.30 1.08
CA LEU A 199 -10.94 7.94 1.27
C LEU A 199 -10.03 7.53 0.11
N THR A 200 -8.93 6.87 0.45
CA THR A 200 -8.04 6.25 -0.53
C THR A 200 -8.57 4.88 -0.96
N THR A 201 -8.87 3.99 -0.01
CA THR A 201 -9.54 2.70 -0.28
C THR A 201 -10.63 2.44 0.75
N VAL A 202 -11.49 1.47 0.45
CA VAL A 202 -12.32 0.81 1.46
C VAL A 202 -11.63 -0.50 1.80
N GLN A 203 -11.14 -0.66 3.02
CA GLN A 203 -10.51 -1.90 3.46
C GLN A 203 -11.53 -2.87 4.02
N LEU A 204 -11.85 -3.88 3.22
CA LEU A 204 -12.73 -4.99 3.61
C LEU A 204 -11.89 -6.06 4.31
N VAL A 205 -12.33 -6.54 5.47
CA VAL A 205 -11.54 -7.42 6.33
C VAL A 205 -12.34 -8.64 6.72
N TRP A 206 -11.73 -9.81 6.75
CA TRP A 206 -12.23 -10.99 7.46
C TRP A 206 -11.14 -11.53 8.39
N ARG A 207 -11.51 -11.78 9.64
CA ARG A 207 -10.60 -12.28 10.66
C ARG A 207 -10.58 -13.82 10.65
N GLU A 208 -9.44 -14.39 10.26
CA GLU A 208 -9.24 -15.84 10.29
C GLU A 208 -8.88 -16.32 11.70
N SER A 209 -8.00 -15.60 12.38
CA SER A 209 -7.54 -15.98 13.73
C SER A 209 -7.20 -14.72 14.55
N ALA A 210 -6.58 -14.88 15.70
CA ALA A 210 -6.20 -13.76 16.56
C ALA A 210 -5.35 -12.71 15.82
N ASN A 211 -4.41 -13.15 14.97
CA ASN A 211 -3.42 -12.29 14.32
C ASN A 211 -3.36 -12.46 12.79
N VAL A 212 -4.30 -13.20 12.19
CA VAL A 212 -4.35 -13.43 10.74
C VAL A 212 -5.66 -12.90 10.20
N PHE A 213 -5.55 -12.08 9.14
CA PHE A 213 -6.66 -11.41 8.49
C PHE A 213 -6.54 -11.57 6.97
N HIS A 214 -7.68 -11.69 6.31
CA HIS A 214 -7.79 -11.58 4.86
C HIS A 214 -8.43 -10.24 4.54
N VAL A 215 -7.87 -9.54 3.57
CA VAL A 215 -8.32 -8.18 3.25
C VAL A 215 -8.49 -8.00 1.74
N ARG A 216 -9.39 -7.09 1.37
CA ARG A 216 -9.59 -6.61 0.01
C ARG A 216 -9.73 -5.09 0.04
N ASP A 217 -9.18 -4.42 -0.95
CA ASP A 217 -9.16 -2.97 -1.00
C ASP A 217 -9.77 -2.43 -2.31
N PRO A 218 -11.11 -2.31 -2.44
CA PRO A 218 -11.75 -1.56 -3.51
C PRO A 218 -11.14 -0.17 -3.69
N PHE A 219 -10.78 0.18 -4.94
CA PHE A 219 -10.03 1.41 -5.22
C PHE A 219 -10.56 2.19 -6.43
N PRO A 220 -11.87 2.47 -6.52
CA PRO A 220 -12.46 3.17 -7.65
C PRO A 220 -11.92 4.59 -7.83
N VAL A 221 -11.54 5.32 -6.76
CA VAL A 221 -10.91 6.65 -6.86
C VAL A 221 -9.54 6.62 -7.55
N GLY A 222 -8.85 5.48 -7.52
CA GLY A 222 -7.62 5.22 -8.28
C GLY A 222 -7.88 4.79 -9.72
N GLY A 223 -9.14 4.57 -10.09
CA GLY A 223 -9.55 4.14 -11.43
C GLY A 223 -9.42 2.64 -11.67
N VAL A 224 -9.27 1.84 -10.60
CA VAL A 224 -9.20 0.37 -10.65
C VAL A 224 -10.25 -0.24 -9.73
N VAL A 225 -10.67 -1.47 -10.05
CA VAL A 225 -11.68 -2.16 -9.22
C VAL A 225 -11.14 -2.44 -7.83
N GLU A 226 -9.90 -2.91 -7.72
CA GLU A 226 -9.30 -3.33 -6.48
C GLU A 226 -7.77 -3.20 -6.53
N ASP A 227 -7.15 -2.84 -5.42
CA ASP A 227 -5.68 -2.80 -5.26
C ASP A 227 -5.19 -4.14 -4.68
N PRO A 228 -4.18 -4.81 -5.28
CA PRO A 228 -3.78 -6.15 -4.85
C PRO A 228 -2.95 -6.19 -3.57
N ALA A 229 -2.32 -5.09 -3.16
CA ALA A 229 -1.61 -5.00 -1.87
C ALA A 229 -1.42 -3.55 -1.44
N THR A 230 -2.09 -3.16 -0.36
CA THR A 230 -2.23 -1.76 0.08
C THR A 230 -1.53 -1.54 1.44
N GLY A 231 -0.25 -1.19 1.40
CA GLY A 231 0.55 -1.00 2.62
C GLY A 231 0.01 0.08 3.56
N ALA A 232 -0.54 1.18 3.04
CA ALA A 232 -1.13 2.25 3.84
C ALA A 232 -2.38 1.77 4.60
N ALA A 233 -3.26 1.02 3.93
CA ALA A 233 -4.44 0.42 4.55
C ALA A 233 -4.06 -0.60 5.62
N ALA A 234 -3.04 -1.44 5.37
CA ALA A 234 -2.53 -2.38 6.36
C ALA A 234 -2.02 -1.66 7.63
N GLY A 235 -1.30 -0.54 7.46
CA GLY A 235 -0.86 0.29 8.58
C GLY A 235 -2.02 0.91 9.37
N ALA A 236 -3.01 1.46 8.66
CA ALA A 236 -4.22 2.02 9.25
C ALA A 236 -5.03 0.95 10.00
N PHE A 237 -5.16 -0.26 9.42
CA PHE A 237 -5.81 -1.39 10.07
C PHE A 237 -5.10 -1.83 11.36
N GLY A 238 -3.77 -1.87 11.37
CA GLY A 238 -3.01 -2.20 12.58
C GLY A 238 -3.30 -1.23 13.74
N ALA A 239 -3.32 0.07 13.45
CA ALA A 239 -3.67 1.09 14.45
C ALA A 239 -5.13 0.94 14.92
N TYR A 240 -6.06 0.75 13.99
CA TYR A 240 -7.46 0.48 14.29
C TYR A 240 -7.63 -0.74 15.19
N ALA A 241 -7.02 -1.87 14.84
CA ALA A 241 -7.15 -3.12 15.59
C ALA A 241 -6.63 -2.99 17.04
N ARG A 242 -5.54 -2.22 17.24
CA ARG A 242 -5.04 -1.90 18.58
C ARG A 242 -5.99 -0.98 19.34
N GLU A 243 -6.50 0.07 18.72
CA GLU A 243 -7.39 1.06 19.35
C GLU A 243 -8.70 0.44 19.85
N ILE A 244 -9.31 -0.44 19.07
CA ILE A 244 -10.54 -1.15 19.49
C ILE A 244 -10.28 -2.31 20.46
N GLY A 245 -9.02 -2.57 20.85
CA GLY A 245 -8.65 -3.65 21.74
C GLY A 245 -8.78 -5.06 21.12
N LEU A 246 -8.83 -5.16 19.78
CA LEU A 246 -8.89 -6.43 19.05
C LEU A 246 -7.59 -7.22 19.21
N VAL A 247 -6.47 -6.53 19.34
CA VAL A 247 -5.13 -7.07 19.51
C VAL A 247 -4.40 -6.32 20.64
N PRO A 248 -3.39 -6.94 21.29
CA PRO A 248 -2.61 -6.27 22.32
C PRO A 248 -1.80 -5.09 21.76
N GLU A 249 -1.31 -4.22 22.66
CA GLU A 249 -0.52 -3.02 22.30
C GLU A 249 0.71 -3.39 21.48
N ALA A 250 1.39 -4.50 21.82
CA ALA A 250 2.44 -5.09 21.01
C ALA A 250 1.93 -6.36 20.32
N ALA A 251 1.92 -6.39 19.01
CA ALA A 251 1.45 -7.51 18.21
C ALA A 251 2.13 -7.56 16.84
N VAL A 252 2.11 -8.74 16.23
CA VAL A 252 2.45 -8.92 14.82
C VAL A 252 1.25 -9.55 14.13
N LEU A 253 0.73 -8.84 13.13
CA LEU A 253 -0.42 -9.29 12.35
C LEU A 253 0.05 -9.70 10.95
N THR A 254 -0.62 -10.68 10.39
CA THR A 254 -0.46 -11.11 8.99
C THR A 254 -1.74 -10.77 8.23
N LEU A 255 -1.62 -9.98 7.18
CA LEU A 255 -2.71 -9.65 6.29
C LEU A 255 -2.46 -10.34 4.93
N HIS A 256 -3.40 -11.18 4.53
CA HIS A 256 -3.47 -11.78 3.20
C HIS A 256 -4.34 -10.90 2.32
N GLN A 257 -3.79 -10.38 1.21
CA GLN A 257 -4.49 -9.53 0.24
C GLN A 257 -4.30 -10.06 -1.17
N GLY A 258 -5.20 -9.73 -2.08
CA GLY A 258 -5.07 -10.06 -3.50
C GLY A 258 -5.33 -11.52 -3.87
N GLU A 259 -5.63 -12.40 -2.92
CA GLU A 259 -5.89 -13.84 -3.18
C GLU A 259 -7.05 -14.03 -4.16
N ASP A 260 -8.17 -13.34 -3.92
CA ASP A 260 -9.37 -13.42 -4.76
C ASP A 260 -9.19 -12.73 -6.14
N MET A 261 -8.09 -11.99 -6.34
CA MET A 261 -7.67 -11.40 -7.61
C MET A 261 -6.66 -12.29 -8.36
N GLY A 262 -6.21 -13.41 -7.77
CA GLY A 262 -5.13 -14.22 -8.32
C GLY A 262 -3.74 -13.59 -8.20
N ARG A 263 -3.57 -12.58 -7.33
CA ARG A 263 -2.29 -11.92 -7.02
C ARG A 263 -1.99 -11.93 -5.52
N PRO A 264 -1.75 -13.11 -4.93
CA PRO A 264 -1.59 -13.24 -3.49
C PRO A 264 -0.42 -12.38 -2.97
N ALA A 265 -0.71 -11.62 -1.92
CA ALA A 265 0.23 -10.77 -1.21
C ALA A 265 0.17 -11.04 0.29
N VAL A 266 1.29 -10.87 0.98
CA VAL A 266 1.39 -11.00 2.43
C VAL A 266 2.01 -9.72 3.00
N LEU A 267 1.22 -9.01 3.80
CA LEU A 267 1.66 -7.82 4.51
C LEU A 267 1.80 -8.17 6.00
N THR A 268 2.97 -7.89 6.57
CA THR A 268 3.21 -8.03 8.00
C THR A 268 3.07 -6.68 8.68
N VAL A 269 2.20 -6.59 9.67
CA VAL A 269 1.94 -5.37 10.45
C VAL A 269 2.47 -5.57 11.86
N GLU A 270 3.44 -4.76 12.27
CA GLU A 270 4.04 -4.81 13.60
C GLU A 270 3.61 -3.60 14.42
N LEU A 271 3.04 -3.88 15.59
CA LEU A 271 2.70 -2.93 16.64
C LEU A 271 3.71 -3.08 17.77
N ARG A 272 4.22 -1.98 18.30
CA ARG A 272 5.18 -1.97 19.40
C ARG A 272 4.63 -1.22 20.58
N GLU A 273 4.90 -1.72 21.78
CA GLU A 273 4.56 -1.07 23.02
C GLU A 273 5.21 0.31 23.10
N GLY A 274 4.46 1.32 23.48
CA GLY A 274 4.93 2.70 23.60
C GLY A 274 5.22 3.43 22.27
N ASP A 275 4.97 2.81 21.12
CA ASP A 275 5.04 3.47 19.78
C ASP A 275 3.67 3.39 19.10
N THR A 276 3.02 4.53 18.96
CA THR A 276 1.70 4.60 18.31
C THR A 276 1.77 4.29 16.83
N ARG A 277 2.90 4.57 16.18
CA ARG A 277 3.11 4.31 14.76
C ARG A 277 3.15 2.81 14.48
N VAL A 278 2.79 2.47 13.27
CA VAL A 278 2.69 1.09 12.78
C VAL A 278 3.82 0.81 11.79
N ARG A 279 4.39 -0.38 11.87
CA ARG A 279 5.37 -0.84 10.88
C ARG A 279 4.70 -1.83 9.95
N VAL A 280 4.83 -1.56 8.65
CA VAL A 280 4.32 -2.46 7.60
C VAL A 280 5.50 -2.98 6.81
N SER A 281 5.61 -4.28 6.71
CA SER A 281 6.70 -4.92 6.01
C SER A 281 6.24 -6.00 5.02
N GLY A 282 7.03 -6.20 3.99
CA GLY A 282 6.83 -7.26 3.02
C GLY A 282 8.08 -7.53 2.20
N THR A 283 8.07 -8.66 1.53
CA THR A 283 9.07 -9.03 0.54
C THR A 283 8.79 -8.33 -0.79
N GLY A 284 9.69 -8.45 -1.73
CA GLY A 284 9.46 -8.02 -3.11
C GLY A 284 10.31 -8.85 -4.06
N THR A 285 9.84 -8.99 -5.28
CA THR A 285 10.49 -9.80 -6.30
C THR A 285 10.64 -9.03 -7.60
N ARG A 286 11.82 -9.12 -8.22
CA ARG A 286 12.06 -8.51 -9.52
C ARG A 286 11.27 -9.24 -10.61
N LEU A 287 10.55 -8.47 -11.40
CA LEU A 287 9.82 -8.98 -12.56
C LEU A 287 10.71 -9.04 -13.80
N GLY A 288 10.53 -10.07 -14.62
CA GLY A 288 11.20 -10.21 -15.90
C GLY A 288 10.85 -9.06 -16.88
N PRO A 289 11.49 -8.97 -18.06
CA PRO A 289 11.13 -8.01 -19.11
C PRO A 289 9.65 -8.14 -19.47
N GLN A 290 8.97 -7.01 -19.71
CA GLN A 290 7.58 -7.03 -20.20
C GLN A 290 7.58 -7.72 -21.57
N GLN A 291 6.83 -8.79 -21.72
CA GLN A 291 6.61 -9.35 -23.05
C GLN A 291 5.84 -8.25 -23.83
N ALA A 292 6.41 -7.85 -24.96
CA ALA A 292 5.70 -6.95 -25.86
C ALA A 292 4.36 -7.62 -26.21
N GLY A 293 3.27 -6.97 -25.86
CA GLY A 293 1.92 -7.49 -26.13
C GLY A 293 1.79 -7.84 -27.61
N SER A 294 1.38 -9.06 -27.86
CA SER A 294 1.00 -9.56 -29.18
C SER A 294 -0.30 -8.92 -29.66
#